data_da49d8f5c446352cdacdaabcf9e917cf
#
_entry.id   da49d8f5c446352cdacdaabcf9e917cf
#
_cell.length_a   1.000
_cell.length_b   1.000
_cell.length_c   1.000
_cell.angle_alpha   90.00
_cell.angle_beta   90.00
_cell.angle_gamma   90.00
#
_symmetry.space_group_name_H-M   'P 1'
#
loop_
_entity.id
_entity.type
_entity.pdbx_description
1 polymer ?
#
loop_
_entity_poly.entity_id
_entity_poly.type
_entity_poly.pdbx_seq_one_letter_code
_entity_poly.pdbx_strand_id
1 'polypeptide(L)'
;MDATVVCIDQTKKSVQVEPRAAWFPRGTRPSVKLSGQRDWTCLLGAITEDGERFFSRITEYITADHAKHFILALCNEFEDDLIVVLDGAPYFQASAVTDLAARDDLAFVTLPSYSPELNPVEECWRQLQAALSNRFFDSLDELTTAIDTALEQLSIPKVSNYF
;
A
#
# COMPACT_ATOMS: atom_id res chain seq x y z
N MET A 1 19.08 -7.52 21.47
CA MET A 1 17.72 -7.02 21.17
C MET A 1 17.50 -7.15 19.68
N ASP A 2 16.61 -8.01 19.28
CA ASP A 2 16.37 -8.26 17.87
C ASP A 2 15.31 -7.27 17.37
N ALA A 3 15.68 -6.44 16.40
CA ALA A 3 14.77 -5.54 15.73
C ALA A 3 14.31 -6.18 14.42
N THR A 4 13.03 -6.06 14.11
CA THR A 4 12.45 -6.55 12.86
C THR A 4 12.40 -5.42 11.84
N VAL A 5 12.90 -5.67 10.65
CA VAL A 5 12.79 -4.72 9.53
C VAL A 5 11.41 -4.85 8.90
N VAL A 6 10.71 -3.72 8.83
CA VAL A 6 9.37 -3.61 8.23
C VAL A 6 9.42 -2.57 7.12
N CYS A 7 9.08 -2.96 5.91
CA CYS A 7 8.95 -2.03 4.79
C CYS A 7 7.50 -1.66 4.62
N ILE A 8 7.20 -0.36 4.52
CA ILE A 8 5.83 0.13 4.30
C ILE A 8 5.74 0.95 3.02
N ASP A 9 4.58 0.92 2.41
CA ASP A 9 4.27 1.68 1.21
C ASP A 9 2.75 1.85 1.08
N GLN A 10 2.35 2.63 0.11
CA GLN A 10 0.96 2.91 -0.18
C GLN A 10 0.64 2.73 -1.66
N THR A 11 -0.61 2.45 -1.95
CA THR A 11 -1.13 2.47 -3.31
C THR A 11 -2.58 2.94 -3.31
N LYS A 12 -3.07 3.33 -4.47
CA LYS A 12 -4.46 3.72 -4.70
C LYS A 12 -5.04 2.84 -5.80
N LYS A 13 -6.23 2.33 -5.58
CA LYS A 13 -6.98 1.56 -6.58
C LYS A 13 -8.35 2.18 -6.81
N SER A 14 -8.79 2.21 -8.07
CA SER A 14 -10.09 2.75 -8.43
C SER A 14 -10.90 1.73 -9.22
N VAL A 15 -12.23 1.91 -9.19
CA VAL A 15 -13.17 1.12 -10.00
C VAL A 15 -12.94 1.38 -11.49
N GLN A 16 -12.47 2.58 -11.83
CA GLN A 16 -12.07 2.93 -13.19
C GLN A 16 -10.72 2.28 -13.48
N VAL A 17 -10.78 1.11 -14.10
CA VAL A 17 -9.57 0.50 -14.64
C VAL A 17 -9.05 1.42 -15.74
N GLU A 18 -7.84 1.90 -15.61
CA GLU A 18 -7.15 2.54 -16.73
C GLU A 18 -7.14 1.54 -17.88
N PRO A 19 -7.73 1.89 -19.05
CA PRO A 19 -7.74 0.97 -20.16
C PRO A 19 -6.30 0.77 -20.64
N ARG A 20 -5.70 -0.37 -20.29
CA ARG A 20 -4.60 -0.87 -21.11
C ARG A 20 -5.20 -1.12 -22.48
N ALA A 21 -4.62 -0.52 -23.54
CA ALA A 21 -4.98 -0.60 -24.93
C ALA A 21 -5.98 -1.75 -25.28
N ALA A 22 -7.25 -1.53 -24.97
CA ALA A 22 -8.32 -2.43 -25.40
C ALA A 22 -8.86 -1.87 -26.71
N TRP A 23 -9.07 -2.75 -27.68
CA TRP A 23 -9.72 -2.37 -28.92
C TRP A 23 -11.18 -2.09 -28.64
N PHE A 24 -11.58 -0.82 -28.71
CA PHE A 24 -12.98 -0.42 -28.70
C PHE A 24 -13.45 -0.14 -30.11
N PRO A 25 -14.70 -0.47 -30.47
CA PRO A 25 -15.27 -0.06 -31.76
C PRO A 25 -15.13 1.45 -31.94
N ARG A 26 -14.79 1.87 -33.16
CA ARG A 26 -14.64 3.29 -33.51
C ARG A 26 -15.92 4.07 -33.13
N GLY A 27 -15.77 5.13 -32.35
CA GLY A 27 -16.89 5.96 -31.89
C GLY A 27 -17.48 5.56 -30.54
N THR A 28 -17.00 4.49 -29.92
CA THR A 28 -17.38 4.13 -28.54
C THR A 28 -16.42 4.81 -27.58
N ARG A 29 -16.93 5.77 -26.81
CA ARG A 29 -16.25 6.21 -25.60
C ARG A 29 -16.75 5.30 -24.49
N PRO A 30 -15.87 4.52 -23.82
CA PRO A 30 -16.28 3.83 -22.60
C PRO A 30 -16.70 4.89 -21.59
N SER A 31 -18.00 5.11 -21.45
CA SER A 31 -18.55 5.95 -20.39
C SER A 31 -18.64 5.11 -19.14
N VAL A 32 -17.72 5.32 -18.22
CA VAL A 32 -17.92 4.88 -16.85
C VAL A 32 -18.98 5.79 -16.25
N LYS A 33 -20.10 5.24 -15.80
CA LYS A 33 -21.07 6.00 -15.03
C LYS A 33 -20.37 6.47 -13.74
N LEU A 34 -20.01 7.73 -13.70
CA LEU A 34 -19.67 8.41 -12.47
C LEU A 34 -20.95 8.49 -11.65
N SER A 35 -21.23 7.48 -10.83
CA SER A 35 -22.11 7.70 -9.71
C SER A 35 -21.40 8.69 -8.80
N GLY A 36 -22.09 9.68 -8.22
CA GLY A 36 -21.51 10.65 -7.30
C GLY A 36 -20.95 10.06 -6.02
N GLN A 37 -20.74 8.75 -5.98
CA GLN A 37 -20.11 7.99 -4.91
C GLN A 37 -18.63 7.79 -5.23
N ARG A 38 -17.81 7.80 -4.19
CA ARG A 38 -16.39 7.53 -4.31
C ARG A 38 -16.17 6.15 -4.92
N ASP A 39 -15.32 6.08 -5.92
CA ASP A 39 -14.99 4.89 -6.71
C ASP A 39 -13.54 4.40 -6.51
N TRP A 40 -12.88 4.87 -5.49
CA TRP A 40 -11.48 4.54 -5.20
C TRP A 40 -11.25 4.26 -3.72
N THR A 41 -10.16 3.56 -3.44
CA THR A 41 -9.66 3.29 -2.09
C THR A 41 -8.14 3.36 -2.07
N CYS A 42 -7.58 3.77 -0.95
CA CYS A 42 -6.13 3.71 -0.71
C CYS A 42 -5.79 2.49 0.14
N LEU A 43 -4.56 2.01 -0.01
CA LEU A 43 -4.01 0.93 0.78
C LEU A 43 -2.69 1.38 1.40
N LEU A 44 -2.52 1.07 2.68
CA LEU A 44 -1.21 1.03 3.33
C LEU A 44 -0.83 -0.42 3.52
N GLY A 45 0.40 -0.76 3.17
CA GLY A 45 0.91 -2.12 3.28
C GLY A 45 2.24 -2.16 3.98
N ALA A 46 2.45 -3.21 4.75
CA ALA A 46 3.71 -3.50 5.42
C ALA A 46 4.07 -4.96 5.23
N ILE A 47 5.35 -5.21 4.97
CA ILE A 47 5.92 -6.56 4.97
C ILE A 47 7.17 -6.59 5.84
N THR A 48 7.38 -7.70 6.52
CA THR A 48 8.55 -7.89 7.37
C THR A 48 9.60 -8.77 6.70
N GLU A 49 10.82 -8.69 7.21
CA GLU A 49 11.91 -9.57 6.77
C GLU A 49 11.62 -11.06 7.02
N ASP A 50 10.72 -11.36 7.96
CA ASP A 50 10.28 -12.73 8.27
C ASP A 50 9.14 -13.21 7.36
N GLY A 51 8.70 -12.39 6.41
CA GLY A 51 7.63 -12.73 5.47
C GLY A 51 6.21 -12.50 6.00
N GLU A 52 6.05 -11.81 7.09
CA GLU A 52 4.76 -11.38 7.60
C GLU A 52 4.23 -10.17 6.84
N ARG A 53 2.92 -10.01 6.81
CA ARG A 53 2.25 -8.92 6.09
C ARG A 53 1.15 -8.29 6.93
N PHE A 54 0.96 -7.00 6.71
CA PHE A 54 -0.10 -6.24 7.34
C PHE A 54 -0.60 -5.19 6.36
N PHE A 55 -1.88 -5.24 6.00
CA PHE A 55 -2.49 -4.31 5.05
C PHE A 55 -3.69 -3.63 5.68
N SER A 56 -3.87 -2.34 5.36
CA SER A 56 -5.01 -1.55 5.80
C SER A 56 -5.61 -0.78 4.64
N ARG A 57 -6.94 -0.82 4.52
CA ARG A 57 -7.68 0.00 3.55
C ARG A 57 -8.04 1.34 4.17
N ILE A 58 -7.75 2.39 3.43
CA ILE A 58 -8.07 3.77 3.82
C ILE A 58 -9.11 4.29 2.84
N THR A 59 -10.27 4.65 3.34
CA THR A 59 -11.43 5.06 2.53
C THR A 59 -11.40 6.53 2.13
N GLU A 60 -10.29 7.21 2.36
CA GLU A 60 -10.05 8.61 2.01
C GLU A 60 -8.58 8.80 1.63
N TYR A 61 -8.17 10.00 1.29
CA TYR A 61 -6.76 10.28 1.02
C TYR A 61 -5.92 10.03 2.27
N ILE A 62 -4.76 9.40 2.09
CA ILE A 62 -3.86 9.11 3.19
C ILE A 62 -3.32 10.42 3.75
N THR A 63 -3.47 10.58 5.05
CA THR A 63 -2.96 11.73 5.81
C THR A 63 -1.85 11.29 6.75
N ALA A 64 -1.18 12.27 7.36
CA ALA A 64 -0.19 11.99 8.40
C ALA A 64 -0.78 11.21 9.59
N ASP A 65 -2.04 11.47 9.94
CA ASP A 65 -2.73 10.73 11.01
C ASP A 65 -2.97 9.27 10.62
N HIS A 66 -3.33 8.98 9.37
CA HIS A 66 -3.44 7.61 8.88
C HIS A 66 -2.11 6.89 8.96
N ALA A 67 -1.03 7.54 8.51
CA ALA A 67 0.32 6.98 8.55
C ALA A 67 0.76 6.69 9.99
N LYS A 68 0.51 7.63 10.91
CA LYS A 68 0.79 7.47 12.34
C LYS A 68 0.05 6.27 12.93
N HIS A 69 -1.26 6.18 12.72
CA HIS A 69 -2.08 5.09 13.25
C HIS A 69 -1.66 3.74 12.67
N PHE A 70 -1.29 3.70 11.40
CA PHE A 70 -0.79 2.48 10.76
C PHE A 70 0.51 2.00 11.40
N ILE A 71 1.46 2.89 11.62
CA ILE A 71 2.74 2.57 12.26
C ILE A 71 2.52 2.12 13.71
N LEU A 72 1.65 2.79 14.45
CA LEU A 72 1.30 2.36 15.81
C LEU A 72 0.63 0.99 15.83
N ALA A 73 -0.22 0.69 14.84
CA ALA A 73 -0.81 -0.63 14.70
C ALA A 73 0.25 -1.71 14.44
N LEU A 74 1.27 -1.40 13.65
CA LEU A 74 2.41 -2.30 13.45
C LEU A 74 3.16 -2.56 14.76
N CYS A 75 3.39 -1.55 15.58
CA CYS A 75 4.03 -1.69 16.88
C CYS A 75 3.20 -2.59 17.82
N ASN A 76 1.88 -2.58 17.71
CA ASN A 76 1.01 -3.45 18.50
C ASN A 76 0.93 -4.87 17.96
N GLU A 77 1.03 -5.05 16.64
CA GLU A 77 0.97 -6.35 15.98
C GLU A 77 2.25 -7.15 16.17
N PHE A 78 3.39 -6.47 16.09
CA PHE A 78 4.71 -7.10 16.24
C PHE A 78 5.30 -6.77 17.61
N GLU A 79 5.71 -7.79 18.34
CA GLU A 79 6.24 -7.64 19.70
C GLU A 79 7.68 -7.11 19.73
N ASP A 80 8.41 -7.24 18.62
CA ASP A 80 9.81 -6.82 18.51
C ASP A 80 9.93 -5.32 18.29
N ASP A 81 11.12 -4.79 18.57
CA ASP A 81 11.47 -3.45 18.11
C ASP A 81 11.42 -3.40 16.58
N LEU A 82 10.98 -2.29 16.01
CA LEU A 82 10.81 -2.15 14.57
C LEU A 82 11.79 -1.15 13.97
N ILE A 83 12.37 -1.54 12.84
CA ILE A 83 13.05 -0.64 11.91
C ILE A 83 12.12 -0.46 10.71
N VAL A 84 11.46 0.68 10.61
CA VAL A 84 10.48 0.96 9.58
C VAL A 84 11.15 1.65 8.40
N VAL A 85 11.14 1.00 7.26
CA VAL A 85 11.64 1.51 5.99
C VAL A 85 10.46 2.12 5.22
N LEU A 86 10.56 3.39 4.86
CA LEU A 86 9.51 4.13 4.18
C LEU A 86 10.07 5.06 3.11
N ASP A 87 9.21 5.50 2.20
CA ASP A 87 9.58 6.49 1.20
C ASP A 87 9.45 7.92 1.72
N GLY A 88 9.78 8.90 0.87
CA GLY A 88 9.73 10.31 1.22
C GLY A 88 8.36 10.97 1.03
N ALA A 89 7.26 10.22 1.05
CA ALA A 89 5.93 10.81 0.91
C ALA A 89 5.68 11.86 2.01
N PRO A 90 5.01 12.98 1.70
CA PRO A 90 4.83 14.07 2.66
C PRO A 90 4.19 13.63 3.98
N TYR A 91 3.22 12.74 3.95
CA TYR A 91 2.57 12.27 5.18
C TYR A 91 3.49 11.40 6.05
N PHE A 92 4.50 10.75 5.49
CA PHE A 92 5.52 10.03 6.27
C PHE A 92 6.58 10.98 6.83
N GLN A 93 6.77 12.15 6.23
CA GLN A 93 7.73 13.16 6.68
C GLN A 93 7.11 14.18 7.64
N ALA A 94 5.80 14.13 7.85
CA ALA A 94 5.11 15.00 8.77
C ALA A 94 5.50 14.72 10.23
N SER A 95 5.44 15.73 11.08
CA SER A 95 5.80 15.62 12.50
C SER A 95 4.99 14.55 13.23
N ALA A 96 3.73 14.33 12.87
CA ALA A 96 2.91 13.27 13.45
C ALA A 96 3.55 11.89 13.35
N VAL A 97 4.32 11.64 12.29
CA VAL A 97 5.06 10.39 12.08
C VAL A 97 6.48 10.49 12.62
N THR A 98 7.21 11.54 12.28
CA THR A 98 8.63 11.67 12.65
C THR A 98 8.83 11.76 14.17
N ASP A 99 7.87 12.32 14.90
CA ASP A 99 7.92 12.37 16.37
C ASP A 99 7.84 10.99 17.02
N LEU A 100 7.33 9.97 16.31
CA LEU A 100 7.33 8.59 16.78
C LEU A 100 8.75 8.01 16.94
N ALA A 101 9.75 8.61 16.30
CA ALA A 101 11.16 8.20 16.46
C ALA A 101 11.69 8.43 17.88
N ALA A 102 10.98 9.18 18.72
CA ALA A 102 11.29 9.31 20.14
C ALA A 102 11.01 8.04 20.95
N ARG A 103 10.25 7.09 20.40
CA ARG A 103 10.00 5.80 21.03
C ARG A 103 11.27 4.95 20.97
N ASP A 104 11.55 4.23 22.05
CA ASP A 104 12.70 3.33 22.14
C ASP A 104 12.56 2.08 21.26
N ASP A 105 11.32 1.71 20.91
CA ASP A 105 10.99 0.50 20.14
C ASP A 105 10.87 0.75 18.63
N LEU A 106 11.20 1.94 18.13
CA LEU A 106 10.92 2.34 16.76
C LEU A 106 12.05 3.17 16.18
N ALA A 107 12.53 2.79 14.99
CA ALA A 107 13.48 3.58 14.20
C ALA A 107 12.99 3.68 12.76
N PHE A 108 13.30 4.79 12.09
CA PHE A 108 12.94 5.02 10.70
C PHE A 108 14.15 5.05 9.79
N VAL A 109 13.99 4.45 8.60
CA VAL A 109 14.92 4.57 7.47
C VAL A 109 14.13 5.06 6.27
N THR A 110 14.49 6.23 5.75
CA THR A 110 13.84 6.79 4.57
C THR A 110 14.61 6.39 3.31
N LEU A 111 13.90 5.81 2.35
CA LEU A 111 14.46 5.46 1.04
C LEU A 111 14.78 6.72 0.23
N PRO A 112 15.78 6.65 -0.66
CA PRO A 112 16.08 7.76 -1.57
C PRO A 112 14.85 8.14 -2.42
N SER A 113 14.75 9.41 -2.77
CA SER A 113 13.70 9.91 -3.65
C SER A 113 13.73 9.21 -5.02
N TYR A 114 12.56 8.96 -5.59
CA TYR A 114 12.39 8.35 -6.92
C TYR A 114 13.04 6.98 -7.07
N SER A 115 13.04 6.19 -6.02
CA SER A 115 13.65 4.84 -6.00
C SER A 115 12.65 3.77 -5.55
N PRO A 116 11.49 3.64 -6.23
CA PRO A 116 10.47 2.65 -5.83
C PRO A 116 10.98 1.21 -5.93
N GLU A 117 11.94 0.94 -6.80
CA GLU A 117 12.57 -0.37 -6.96
C GLU A 117 13.32 -0.84 -5.70
N LEU A 118 13.63 0.06 -4.79
CA LEU A 118 14.26 -0.28 -3.51
C LEU A 118 13.26 -0.69 -2.44
N ASN A 119 11.95 -0.51 -2.67
CA ASN A 119 10.92 -0.87 -1.72
C ASN A 119 10.28 -2.21 -2.10
N PRO A 120 10.48 -3.27 -1.30
CA PRO A 120 9.92 -4.59 -1.63
C PRO A 120 8.38 -4.64 -1.64
N VAL A 121 7.68 -3.71 -0.99
CA VAL A 121 6.22 -3.62 -1.03
C VAL A 121 5.71 -3.34 -2.45
N GLU A 122 6.50 -2.68 -3.29
CA GLU A 122 6.15 -2.46 -4.71
C GLU A 122 5.89 -3.77 -5.46
N GLU A 123 6.58 -4.84 -5.12
CA GLU A 123 6.31 -6.17 -5.68
C GLU A 123 4.91 -6.66 -5.29
N CYS A 124 4.47 -6.38 -4.08
CA CYS A 124 3.10 -6.68 -3.64
C CYS A 124 2.08 -5.90 -4.48
N TRP A 125 2.34 -4.63 -4.74
CA TRP A 125 1.47 -3.80 -5.58
C TRP A 125 1.45 -4.27 -7.03
N ARG A 126 2.58 -4.73 -7.55
CA ARG A 126 2.67 -5.30 -8.89
C ARG A 126 1.80 -6.56 -9.00
N GLN A 127 1.85 -7.45 -8.03
CA GLN A 127 1.00 -8.65 -7.99
C GLN A 127 -0.48 -8.27 -7.86
N LEU A 128 -0.81 -7.30 -7.01
CA LEU A 128 -2.17 -6.80 -6.87
C LEU A 128 -2.68 -6.22 -8.19
N GLN A 129 -1.89 -5.40 -8.86
CA GLN A 129 -2.24 -4.83 -10.16
C GLN A 129 -2.50 -5.93 -11.20
N ALA A 130 -1.68 -6.96 -11.24
CA ALA A 130 -1.86 -8.09 -12.15
C ALA A 130 -3.17 -8.83 -11.86
N ALA A 131 -3.52 -9.02 -10.60
CA ALA A 131 -4.76 -9.68 -10.19
C ALA A 131 -6.01 -8.88 -10.56
N LEU A 132 -5.92 -7.54 -10.57
CA LEU A 132 -7.04 -6.65 -10.89
C LEU A 132 -7.11 -6.28 -12.37
N SER A 133 -6.07 -6.54 -13.15
CA SER A 133 -5.99 -6.17 -14.58
C SER A 133 -7.10 -6.82 -15.39
N ASN A 134 -7.67 -6.05 -16.33
CA ASN A 134 -8.71 -6.49 -17.24
C ASN A 134 -10.00 -6.96 -16.55
N ARG A 135 -10.22 -6.59 -15.31
CA ARG A 135 -11.46 -6.84 -14.57
C ARG A 135 -12.26 -5.55 -14.46
N PHE A 136 -13.58 -5.70 -14.59
CA PHE A 136 -14.52 -4.60 -14.42
C PHE A 136 -15.23 -4.76 -13.09
N PHE A 137 -15.33 -3.68 -12.35
CA PHE A 137 -16.01 -3.63 -11.06
C PHE A 137 -17.19 -2.67 -11.16
N ASP A 138 -18.39 -3.16 -10.83
CA ASP A 138 -19.60 -2.35 -10.87
C ASP A 138 -19.73 -1.43 -9.65
N SER A 139 -18.99 -1.73 -8.59
CA SER A 139 -19.05 -0.98 -7.33
C SER A 139 -17.71 -0.99 -6.61
N LEU A 140 -17.57 -0.07 -5.66
CA LEU A 140 -16.41 -0.06 -4.77
C LEU A 140 -16.36 -1.33 -3.90
N ASP A 141 -17.51 -1.87 -3.51
CA ASP A 141 -17.58 -3.11 -2.72
C ASP A 141 -17.01 -4.30 -3.50
N GLU A 142 -17.29 -4.41 -4.80
CA GLU A 142 -16.73 -5.46 -5.65
C GLU A 142 -15.21 -5.31 -5.78
N LEU A 143 -14.72 -4.08 -6.00
CA LEU A 143 -13.29 -3.80 -6.05
C LEU A 143 -12.63 -4.18 -4.72
N THR A 144 -13.21 -3.79 -3.61
CA THR A 144 -12.72 -4.06 -2.26
C THR A 144 -12.61 -5.57 -2.00
N THR A 145 -13.64 -6.33 -2.37
CA THR A 145 -13.62 -7.79 -2.24
C THR A 145 -12.52 -8.43 -3.09
N ALA A 146 -12.33 -7.93 -4.31
CA ALA A 146 -11.27 -8.40 -5.19
C ALA A 146 -9.87 -8.08 -4.64
N ILE A 147 -9.70 -6.90 -4.06
CA ILE A 147 -8.46 -6.51 -3.39
C ILE A 147 -8.17 -7.44 -2.21
N ASP A 148 -9.14 -7.67 -1.35
CA ASP A 148 -8.97 -8.53 -0.16
C ASP A 148 -8.55 -9.95 -0.56
N THR A 149 -9.20 -10.51 -1.58
CA THR A 149 -8.85 -11.82 -2.12
C THR A 149 -7.42 -11.85 -2.68
N ALA A 150 -7.05 -10.83 -3.45
CA ALA A 150 -5.71 -10.74 -4.03
C ALA A 150 -4.62 -10.58 -2.96
N LEU A 151 -4.89 -9.80 -1.90
CA LEU A 151 -3.94 -9.61 -0.81
C LEU A 151 -3.69 -10.91 -0.02
N GLU A 152 -4.68 -11.77 0.10
CA GLU A 152 -4.52 -13.09 0.74
C GLU A 152 -3.62 -14.04 -0.08
N GLN A 153 -3.53 -13.82 -1.39
CA GLN A 153 -2.81 -14.69 -2.32
C GLN A 153 -1.41 -14.17 -2.69
N LEU A 154 -0.96 -13.07 -2.10
CA LEU A 154 0.35 -12.50 -2.42
C LEU A 154 1.49 -13.43 -2.02
N SER A 155 2.50 -13.52 -2.89
CA SER A 155 3.82 -14.02 -2.55
C SER A 155 4.65 -12.89 -1.97
N ILE A 156 4.98 -12.97 -0.69
CA ILE A 156 5.75 -11.90 -0.03
C ILE A 156 7.21 -11.99 -0.46
N PRO A 157 7.78 -10.92 -1.04
CA PRO A 157 9.18 -10.91 -1.43
C PRO A 157 10.10 -10.96 -0.21
N LYS A 158 11.30 -11.51 -0.39
CA LYS A 158 12.32 -11.50 0.66
C LYS A 158 12.92 -10.10 0.77
N VAL A 159 12.74 -9.46 1.90
CA VAL A 159 13.27 -8.13 2.17
C VAL A 159 14.80 -8.10 2.03
N SER A 160 15.48 -9.19 2.40
CA SER A 160 16.94 -9.31 2.27
C SER A 160 17.47 -9.24 0.83
N ASN A 161 16.62 -9.41 -0.17
CA ASN A 161 17.02 -9.22 -1.58
C ASN A 161 17.11 -7.75 -1.98
N TYR A 162 16.67 -6.82 -1.15
CA TYR A 162 16.61 -5.37 -1.41
C TYR A 162 17.64 -4.58 -0.61
N PHE A 163 18.11 -5.13 0.48
CA PHE A 163 19.04 -4.46 1.40
C PHE A 163 20.23 -5.33 1.79
#